data_4b6d5ceaccf194d3cdb768d359a59e6f
#
_entry.id   4b6d5ceaccf194d3cdb768d359a59e6f
#
_cell.length_a   1.000
_cell.length_b   1.000
_cell.length_c   1.000
_cell.angle_alpha   90.00
_cell.angle_beta   90.00
_cell.angle_gamma   90.00
#
_symmetry.space_group_name_H-M   'P 1'
#
loop_
_entity.id
_entity.type
_entity.pdbx_description
1 polymer ?
#
loop_
_entity_poly.entity_id
_entity_poly.type
_entity_poly.pdbx_seq_one_letter_code
_entity_poly.pdbx_strand_id
1 'polypeptide(L)'
;MQTRRPWPARVILALALLSLPGAARADDIKDAIAEALRAYDAGEYTTAAGQLDYAAQLVRQLKGGRLEAFLPQPMAGWTGSKADLTATSVFGGGTSVERAYTKLDSRITVQIIGDAPMLQGLMMMFGNPAMLQGNAKLQTIKGQRAIVQMEPNGTEGELSIVVGQRFLVKISGNRVSRDDLIAFAQAIDYEGLAKIN
;
A
#
# COMPACT_ATOMS: atom_id res chain seq x y z
N MET A 1 2.04 52.03 -54.86
CA MET A 1 1.99 52.27 -53.41
C MET A 1 0.84 51.44 -52.80
N GLN A 2 1.13 50.28 -52.25
CA GLN A 2 0.15 49.42 -51.59
C GLN A 2 0.48 49.40 -50.07
N THR A 3 -0.36 49.98 -49.28
CA THR A 3 -0.25 50.01 -47.83
C THR A 3 -0.79 48.71 -47.27
N ARG A 4 0.07 47.87 -46.67
CA ARG A 4 -0.30 46.69 -45.93
C ARG A 4 -0.78 47.10 -44.53
N ARG A 5 -2.03 46.79 -44.18
CA ARG A 5 -2.56 46.92 -42.82
C ARG A 5 -2.05 45.75 -41.93
N PRO A 6 -1.62 46.00 -40.70
CA PRO A 6 -1.28 44.93 -39.77
C PRO A 6 -2.56 44.35 -39.14
N TRP A 7 -2.59 43.00 -39.08
CA TRP A 7 -3.64 42.19 -38.43
C TRP A 7 -3.35 42.13 -36.92
N PRO A 8 -4.37 42.29 -36.04
CA PRO A 8 -4.15 42.23 -34.61
C PRO A 8 -3.96 40.79 -34.17
N ALA A 9 -2.85 40.51 -33.48
CA ALA A 9 -2.56 39.24 -32.81
C ALA A 9 -3.57 39.01 -31.67
N ARG A 10 -4.41 38.01 -31.84
CA ARG A 10 -5.28 37.52 -30.75
C ARG A 10 -4.44 36.66 -29.82
N VAL A 11 -4.14 37.17 -28.65
CA VAL A 11 -3.58 36.43 -27.53
C VAL A 11 -4.66 35.48 -27.02
N ILE A 12 -4.55 34.19 -27.32
CA ILE A 12 -5.38 33.13 -26.71
C ILE A 12 -4.75 32.80 -25.36
N LEU A 13 -5.34 33.30 -24.30
CA LEU A 13 -5.01 32.92 -22.92
C LEU A 13 -5.56 31.53 -22.68
N ALA A 14 -4.71 30.49 -22.82
CA ALA A 14 -5.06 29.11 -22.48
C ALA A 14 -5.11 29.00 -20.95
N LEU A 15 -6.32 28.97 -20.40
CA LEU A 15 -6.57 28.65 -19.00
C LEU A 15 -6.33 27.14 -18.82
N ALA A 16 -5.17 26.76 -18.31
CA ALA A 16 -4.87 25.40 -17.90
C ALA A 16 -5.68 25.08 -16.63
N LEU A 17 -6.81 24.38 -16.78
CA LEU A 17 -7.51 23.74 -15.67
C LEU A 17 -6.61 22.64 -15.10
N LEU A 18 -5.94 22.94 -13.99
CA LEU A 18 -5.34 21.91 -13.14
C LEU A 18 -6.46 21.08 -12.53
N SER A 19 -6.83 19.98 -13.16
CA SER A 19 -7.69 18.96 -12.58
C SER A 19 -6.91 18.26 -11.46
N LEU A 20 -7.29 18.53 -10.20
CA LEU A 20 -6.83 17.83 -9.01
C LEU A 20 -7.28 16.35 -9.08
N PRO A 21 -6.37 15.37 -9.15
CA PRO A 21 -6.74 13.96 -9.38
C PRO A 21 -7.45 13.27 -8.20
N GLY A 22 -7.68 13.97 -7.10
CA GLY A 22 -8.33 13.40 -5.90
C GLY A 22 -9.84 13.62 -5.82
N ALA A 23 -10.36 14.70 -6.41
CA ALA A 23 -11.80 14.99 -6.35
C ALA A 23 -12.63 14.07 -7.25
N ALA A 24 -12.12 13.72 -8.44
CA ALA A 24 -12.81 12.83 -9.38
C ALA A 24 -13.13 11.45 -8.76
N ARG A 25 -12.21 10.86 -8.00
CA ARG A 25 -12.40 9.52 -7.41
C ARG A 25 -13.47 9.45 -6.31
N ALA A 26 -13.69 10.53 -5.58
CA ALA A 26 -14.73 10.56 -4.53
C ALA A 26 -16.13 10.62 -5.12
N ASP A 27 -16.27 11.29 -6.28
CA ASP A 27 -17.54 11.37 -7.00
C ASP A 27 -17.85 10.04 -7.69
N ASP A 28 -16.86 9.37 -8.31
CA ASP A 28 -17.02 8.05 -8.92
C ASP A 28 -17.54 6.99 -7.93
N ILE A 29 -17.11 7.02 -6.66
CA ILE A 29 -17.59 6.10 -5.61
C ILE A 29 -19.06 6.36 -5.31
N LYS A 30 -19.44 7.63 -5.14
CA LYS A 30 -20.83 8.00 -4.86
C LYS A 30 -21.75 7.66 -6.01
N ASP A 31 -21.29 7.88 -7.24
CA ASP A 31 -22.03 7.56 -8.46
C ASP A 31 -22.25 6.06 -8.60
N ALA A 32 -21.23 5.25 -8.34
CA ALA A 32 -21.35 3.79 -8.35
C ALA A 32 -22.33 3.29 -7.29
N ILE A 33 -22.32 3.87 -6.07
CA ILE A 33 -23.27 3.53 -4.99
C ILE A 33 -24.69 3.93 -5.38
N ALA A 34 -24.87 5.11 -5.95
CA ALA A 34 -26.18 5.60 -6.39
C ALA A 34 -26.77 4.75 -7.53
N GLU A 35 -25.91 4.30 -8.46
CA GLU A 35 -26.31 3.38 -9.54
C GLU A 35 -26.69 2.01 -8.98
N ALA A 36 -25.90 1.49 -8.02
CA ALA A 36 -26.22 0.23 -7.37
C ALA A 36 -27.61 0.27 -6.68
N LEU A 37 -27.92 1.36 -6.02
CA LEU A 37 -29.23 1.54 -5.36
C LEU A 37 -30.37 1.57 -6.40
N ARG A 38 -30.21 2.34 -7.49
CA ARG A 38 -31.21 2.40 -8.56
C ARG A 38 -31.46 1.03 -9.21
N ALA A 39 -30.40 0.29 -9.48
CA ALA A 39 -30.49 -1.06 -10.05
C ALA A 39 -31.17 -2.04 -9.08
N TYR A 40 -30.87 -1.94 -7.78
CA TYR A 40 -31.52 -2.73 -6.75
C TYR A 40 -33.04 -2.47 -6.68
N ASP A 41 -33.45 -1.20 -6.69
CA ASP A 41 -34.86 -0.79 -6.65
C ASP A 41 -35.61 -1.24 -7.92
N ALA A 42 -34.91 -1.34 -9.05
CA ALA A 42 -35.45 -1.87 -10.32
C ALA A 42 -35.49 -3.41 -10.38
N GLY A 43 -34.97 -4.13 -9.37
CA GLY A 43 -34.85 -5.59 -9.36
C GLY A 43 -33.70 -6.14 -10.20
N GLU A 44 -32.81 -5.28 -10.67
CA GLU A 44 -31.62 -5.62 -11.49
C GLU A 44 -30.45 -6.03 -10.61
N TYR A 45 -30.58 -7.13 -9.86
CA TYR A 45 -29.63 -7.53 -8.80
C TYR A 45 -28.20 -7.78 -9.32
N THR A 46 -28.03 -8.26 -10.55
CA THR A 46 -26.72 -8.46 -11.16
C THR A 46 -25.99 -7.14 -11.38
N THR A 47 -26.70 -6.14 -11.92
CA THR A 47 -26.20 -4.78 -12.12
C THR A 47 -25.85 -4.13 -10.78
N ALA A 48 -26.74 -4.25 -9.79
CA ALA A 48 -26.54 -3.72 -8.46
C ALA A 48 -25.27 -4.30 -7.80
N ALA A 49 -25.10 -5.63 -7.86
CA ALA A 49 -23.91 -6.30 -7.31
C ALA A 49 -22.63 -5.81 -7.99
N GLY A 50 -22.61 -5.72 -9.33
CA GLY A 50 -21.44 -5.22 -10.08
C GLY A 50 -21.04 -3.78 -9.70
N GLN A 51 -22.01 -2.88 -9.51
CA GLN A 51 -21.75 -1.50 -9.09
C GLN A 51 -21.24 -1.41 -7.65
N LEU A 52 -21.74 -2.26 -6.74
CA LEU A 52 -21.22 -2.35 -5.36
C LEU A 52 -19.78 -2.86 -5.34
N ASP A 53 -19.46 -3.86 -6.15
CA ASP A 53 -18.09 -4.38 -6.28
C ASP A 53 -17.14 -3.32 -6.82
N TYR A 54 -17.58 -2.55 -7.81
CA TYR A 54 -16.82 -1.44 -8.37
C TYR A 54 -16.57 -0.34 -7.32
N ALA A 55 -17.61 0.10 -6.60
CA ALA A 55 -17.48 1.06 -5.52
C ALA A 55 -16.51 0.55 -4.43
N ALA A 56 -16.63 -0.71 -4.03
CA ALA A 56 -15.74 -1.34 -3.06
C ALA A 56 -14.28 -1.37 -3.56
N GLN A 57 -14.05 -1.61 -4.86
CA GLN A 57 -12.71 -1.56 -5.45
C GLN A 57 -12.11 -0.15 -5.38
N LEU A 58 -12.89 0.90 -5.70
CA LEU A 58 -12.43 2.29 -5.61
C LEU A 58 -12.08 2.68 -4.17
N VAL A 59 -12.90 2.27 -3.19
CA VAL A 59 -12.61 2.48 -1.75
C VAL A 59 -11.31 1.78 -1.35
N ARG A 60 -11.09 0.53 -1.80
CA ARG A 60 -9.82 -0.18 -1.55
C ARG A 60 -8.62 0.54 -2.15
N GLN A 61 -8.75 1.11 -3.35
CA GLN A 61 -7.68 1.92 -3.97
C GLN A 61 -7.35 3.18 -3.16
N LEU A 62 -8.37 3.90 -2.66
CA LEU A 62 -8.15 5.06 -1.78
C LEU A 62 -7.42 4.67 -0.50
N LYS A 63 -7.82 3.55 0.10
CA LYS A 63 -7.20 3.00 1.30
C LYS A 63 -5.73 2.62 1.05
N GLY A 64 -5.45 1.95 -0.07
CA GLY A 64 -4.10 1.62 -0.51
C GLY A 64 -3.22 2.85 -0.70
N GLY A 65 -3.75 3.91 -1.32
CA GLY A 65 -3.03 5.17 -1.48
C GLY A 65 -2.65 5.83 -0.14
N ARG A 66 -3.47 5.68 0.90
CA ARG A 66 -3.11 6.15 2.25
C ARG A 66 -1.99 5.31 2.87
N LEU A 67 -1.96 4.00 2.63
CA LEU A 67 -0.92 3.11 3.15
C LEU A 67 0.44 3.37 2.47
N GLU A 68 0.46 3.83 1.22
CA GLU A 68 1.68 4.14 0.49
C GLU A 68 2.58 5.16 1.23
N ALA A 69 1.96 6.12 1.92
CA ALA A 69 2.69 7.16 2.67
C ALA A 69 3.57 6.59 3.81
N PHE A 70 3.29 5.36 4.25
CA PHE A 70 4.05 4.68 5.31
C PHE A 70 5.17 3.80 4.79
N LEU A 71 5.26 3.58 3.47
CA LEU A 71 6.41 2.88 2.89
C LEU A 71 7.66 3.75 3.05
N PRO A 72 8.80 3.18 3.49
CA PRO A 72 10.03 3.93 3.67
C PRO A 72 10.47 4.66 2.41
N GLN A 73 11.08 5.82 2.57
CA GLN A 73 11.85 6.42 1.48
C GLN A 73 13.12 5.59 1.25
N PRO A 74 13.65 5.55 0.01
CA PRO A 74 14.89 4.84 -0.27
C PRO A 74 16.02 5.32 0.64
N MET A 75 16.71 4.39 1.29
CA MET A 75 17.88 4.70 2.12
C MET A 75 19.11 4.96 1.27
N ALA A 76 20.16 5.47 1.89
CA ALA A 76 21.44 5.73 1.21
C ALA A 76 21.96 4.46 0.51
N GLY A 77 22.19 4.58 -0.79
CA GLY A 77 22.64 3.49 -1.66
C GLY A 77 21.53 2.53 -2.13
N TRP A 78 20.28 2.73 -1.72
CA TRP A 78 19.14 1.97 -2.20
C TRP A 78 18.30 2.79 -3.20
N THR A 79 17.78 2.14 -4.23
CA THR A 79 16.83 2.71 -5.19
C THR A 79 15.47 2.06 -4.98
N GLY A 80 14.43 2.86 -4.76
CA GLY A 80 13.05 2.39 -4.59
C GLY A 80 12.29 2.37 -5.93
N SER A 81 11.50 1.32 -6.15
CA SER A 81 10.52 1.30 -7.23
C SER A 81 9.32 2.22 -6.93
N LYS A 82 8.45 2.40 -7.91
CA LYS A 82 7.09 2.90 -7.64
C LYS A 82 6.37 1.91 -6.72
N ALA A 83 5.54 2.42 -5.83
CA ALA A 83 4.69 1.57 -5.01
C ALA A 83 3.66 0.85 -5.88
N ASP A 84 3.41 -0.42 -5.56
CA ASP A 84 2.36 -1.23 -6.16
C ASP A 84 1.21 -1.39 -5.16
N LEU A 85 0.00 -1.08 -5.63
CA LEU A 85 -1.24 -1.17 -4.86
C LEU A 85 -1.99 -2.41 -5.33
N THR A 86 -1.88 -3.49 -4.58
CA THR A 86 -2.56 -4.74 -4.92
C THR A 86 -3.72 -4.99 -3.97
N ALA A 87 -4.91 -5.21 -4.54
CA ALA A 87 -6.01 -5.79 -3.78
C ALA A 87 -5.67 -7.27 -3.52
N THR A 88 -5.30 -7.61 -2.29
CA THR A 88 -4.90 -8.98 -1.93
C THR A 88 -6.10 -9.90 -1.83
N SER A 89 -6.57 -10.42 -2.97
CA SER A 89 -7.48 -11.56 -2.99
C SER A 89 -6.83 -12.84 -2.45
N VAL A 90 -5.50 -12.94 -2.54
CA VAL A 90 -4.70 -14.12 -2.12
C VAL A 90 -4.77 -14.39 -0.61
N PHE A 91 -5.06 -13.38 0.21
CA PHE A 91 -5.15 -13.52 1.67
C PHE A 91 -6.58 -13.37 2.21
N GLY A 92 -7.59 -13.65 1.40
CA GLY A 92 -8.99 -13.59 1.83
C GLY A 92 -9.59 -12.19 1.85
N GLY A 93 -8.96 -11.21 1.21
CA GLY A 93 -9.37 -9.81 1.17
C GLY A 93 -8.39 -8.91 1.95
N GLY A 94 -8.60 -7.61 1.85
CA GLY A 94 -7.75 -6.59 2.47
C GLY A 94 -7.14 -5.65 1.43
N THR A 95 -6.35 -4.71 1.90
CA THR A 95 -5.62 -3.75 1.06
C THR A 95 -4.12 -3.96 1.28
N SER A 96 -3.36 -4.09 0.22
CA SER A 96 -1.91 -4.22 0.28
C SER A 96 -1.23 -3.14 -0.54
N VAL A 97 -0.15 -2.62 -0.01
CA VAL A 97 0.79 -1.77 -0.74
C VAL A 97 2.19 -2.31 -0.55
N GLU A 98 2.97 -2.35 -1.62
CA GLU A 98 4.36 -2.77 -1.55
C GLU A 98 5.28 -1.87 -2.35
N ARG A 99 6.56 -1.85 -1.95
CA ARG A 99 7.65 -1.21 -2.70
C ARG A 99 8.89 -2.07 -2.62
N ALA A 100 9.52 -2.28 -3.77
CA ALA A 100 10.81 -2.93 -3.85
C ALA A 100 11.93 -1.90 -3.79
N TYR A 101 13.02 -2.28 -3.12
CA TYR A 101 14.25 -1.51 -3.00
C TYR A 101 15.40 -2.37 -3.47
N THR A 102 16.29 -1.80 -4.27
CA THR A 102 17.45 -2.51 -4.83
C THR A 102 18.73 -1.75 -4.53
N LYS A 103 19.80 -2.51 -4.23
CA LYS A 103 21.15 -2.00 -4.04
C LYS A 103 22.12 -3.04 -4.57
N LEU A 104 22.77 -2.76 -5.70
CA LEU A 104 23.55 -3.75 -6.43
C LEU A 104 22.71 -5.03 -6.67
N ASP A 105 23.17 -6.17 -6.18
CA ASP A 105 22.47 -7.46 -6.29
C ASP A 105 21.48 -7.74 -5.16
N SER A 106 21.38 -6.83 -4.18
CA SER A 106 20.49 -6.93 -3.03
C SER A 106 19.11 -6.41 -3.34
N ARG A 107 18.07 -7.07 -2.83
CA ARG A 107 16.68 -6.64 -2.97
C ARG A 107 15.95 -6.75 -1.63
N ILE A 108 15.22 -5.71 -1.28
CA ILE A 108 14.26 -5.71 -0.17
C ILE A 108 12.88 -5.34 -0.74
N THR A 109 11.85 -6.02 -0.28
CA THR A 109 10.45 -5.66 -0.53
C THR A 109 9.80 -5.34 0.81
N VAL A 110 9.26 -4.15 0.95
CA VAL A 110 8.44 -3.75 2.10
C VAL A 110 6.99 -3.76 1.67
N GLN A 111 6.18 -4.53 2.37
CA GLN A 111 4.75 -4.67 2.14
C GLN A 111 3.98 -4.30 3.40
N ILE A 112 2.92 -3.50 3.25
CA ILE A 112 1.97 -3.17 4.31
C ILE A 112 0.62 -3.73 3.89
N ILE A 113 0.07 -4.64 4.71
CA ILE A 113 -1.20 -5.31 4.48
C ILE A 113 -2.17 -4.88 5.57
N GLY A 114 -3.31 -4.33 5.19
CA GLY A 114 -4.36 -3.91 6.11
C GLY A 114 -5.60 -4.81 6.05
N ASP A 115 -6.21 -5.03 7.21
CA ASP A 115 -7.50 -5.71 7.39
C ASP A 115 -7.57 -7.13 6.77
N ALA A 116 -6.45 -7.86 6.78
CA ALA A 116 -6.40 -9.24 6.28
C ALA A 116 -6.89 -10.23 7.36
N PRO A 117 -7.79 -11.17 7.02
CA PRO A 117 -8.28 -12.17 7.97
C PRO A 117 -7.17 -13.03 8.60
N MET A 118 -6.07 -13.25 7.87
CA MET A 118 -4.90 -14.02 8.35
C MET A 118 -4.18 -13.39 9.56
N LEU A 119 -4.40 -12.10 9.85
CA LEU A 119 -3.77 -11.40 10.97
C LEU A 119 -4.08 -12.06 12.32
N GLN A 120 -5.28 -12.64 12.48
CA GLN A 120 -5.65 -13.34 13.72
C GLN A 120 -4.73 -14.53 14.00
N GLY A 121 -4.40 -15.33 12.97
CA GLY A 121 -3.48 -16.45 13.11
C GLY A 121 -2.05 -16.01 13.47
N LEU A 122 -1.57 -14.94 12.82
CA LEU A 122 -0.26 -14.35 13.13
C LEU A 122 -0.20 -13.82 14.56
N MET A 123 -1.24 -13.18 15.05
CA MET A 123 -1.28 -12.67 16.44
C MET A 123 -1.10 -13.78 17.48
N MET A 124 -1.60 -14.99 17.22
CA MET A 124 -1.35 -16.15 18.10
C MET A 124 0.15 -16.50 18.13
N MET A 125 0.87 -16.45 17.02
CA MET A 125 2.33 -16.68 16.97
C MET A 125 3.10 -15.60 17.73
N PHE A 126 2.69 -14.32 17.60
CA PHE A 126 3.29 -13.22 18.37
C PHE A 126 3.02 -13.34 19.87
N GLY A 127 1.91 -13.98 20.25
CA GLY A 127 1.54 -14.23 21.66
C GLY A 127 2.28 -15.42 22.30
N ASN A 128 2.72 -16.39 21.48
CA ASN A 128 3.36 -17.61 21.96
C ASN A 128 4.67 -17.89 21.22
N PRO A 129 5.82 -17.45 21.77
CA PRO A 129 7.14 -17.68 21.16
C PRO A 129 7.49 -19.16 20.92
N ALA A 130 6.88 -20.07 21.68
CA ALA A 130 7.11 -21.51 21.50
C ALA A 130 6.54 -22.07 20.18
N MET A 131 5.67 -21.29 19.51
CA MET A 131 5.13 -21.64 18.18
C MET A 131 6.05 -21.21 17.03
N LEU A 132 7.12 -20.43 17.31
CA LEU A 132 8.09 -20.04 16.30
C LEU A 132 8.93 -21.24 15.92
N GLN A 133 8.97 -21.52 14.62
CA GLN A 133 9.75 -22.63 14.06
C GLN A 133 11.06 -22.14 13.44
N GLY A 134 12.05 -23.00 13.39
CA GLY A 134 13.34 -22.76 12.72
C GLY A 134 14.15 -21.63 13.37
N ASN A 135 14.66 -20.72 12.54
CA ASN A 135 15.54 -19.62 12.94
C ASN A 135 14.79 -18.33 13.29
N ALA A 136 13.46 -18.38 13.43
CA ALA A 136 12.65 -17.22 13.77
C ALA A 136 12.93 -16.73 15.19
N LYS A 137 13.15 -15.42 15.34
CA LYS A 137 13.44 -14.77 16.64
C LYS A 137 12.49 -13.60 16.85
N LEU A 138 11.93 -13.53 18.06
CA LEU A 138 11.20 -12.36 18.51
C LEU A 138 12.19 -11.26 18.93
N GLN A 139 11.90 -10.04 18.51
CA GLN A 139 12.59 -8.84 18.98
C GLN A 139 11.65 -7.64 19.00
N THR A 140 12.07 -6.55 19.62
CA THR A 140 11.31 -5.28 19.64
C THR A 140 11.98 -4.29 18.72
N ILE A 141 11.20 -3.68 17.79
CA ILE A 141 11.65 -2.64 16.87
C ILE A 141 10.70 -1.44 17.03
N LYS A 142 11.21 -0.28 17.44
CA LYS A 142 10.41 0.93 17.70
C LYS A 142 9.15 0.65 18.54
N GLY A 143 9.29 -0.15 19.60
CA GLY A 143 8.18 -0.52 20.47
C GLY A 143 7.21 -1.59 19.93
N GLN A 144 7.37 -2.02 18.69
CA GLN A 144 6.55 -3.09 18.09
C GLN A 144 7.23 -4.44 18.23
N ARG A 145 6.41 -5.49 18.46
CA ARG A 145 6.90 -6.88 18.43
C ARG A 145 7.16 -7.29 16.98
N ALA A 146 8.36 -7.77 16.71
CA ALA A 146 8.77 -8.24 15.39
C ALA A 146 9.21 -9.71 15.46
N ILE A 147 8.84 -10.47 14.46
CA ILE A 147 9.41 -11.79 14.18
C ILE A 147 10.43 -11.60 13.06
N VAL A 148 11.68 -11.97 13.30
CA VAL A 148 12.76 -11.92 12.31
C VAL A 148 13.24 -13.33 12.05
N GLN A 149 13.22 -13.74 10.80
CA GLN A 149 13.71 -15.03 10.35
C GLN A 149 14.77 -14.81 9.26
N MET A 150 15.93 -15.41 9.43
CA MET A 150 16.97 -15.45 8.40
C MET A 150 17.17 -16.88 7.95
N GLU A 151 17.32 -17.09 6.66
CA GLU A 151 17.72 -18.41 6.14
C GLU A 151 19.12 -18.81 6.64
N PRO A 152 19.42 -20.12 6.71
CA PRO A 152 20.72 -20.59 7.21
C PRO A 152 21.93 -20.06 6.44
N ASN A 153 21.75 -19.71 5.15
CA ASN A 153 22.77 -19.08 4.31
C ASN A 153 23.08 -17.63 4.72
N GLY A 154 22.24 -17.01 5.57
CA GLY A 154 22.38 -15.65 6.06
C GLY A 154 22.15 -14.54 5.03
N THR A 155 21.69 -14.89 3.81
CA THR A 155 21.50 -13.92 2.71
C THR A 155 20.04 -13.64 2.38
N GLU A 156 19.12 -14.46 2.85
CA GLU A 156 17.68 -14.28 2.68
C GLU A 156 17.03 -14.20 4.04
N GLY A 157 15.99 -13.37 4.14
CA GLY A 157 15.28 -13.24 5.40
C GLY A 157 13.95 -12.52 5.27
N GLU A 158 13.17 -12.68 6.32
CA GLU A 158 11.86 -12.05 6.47
C GLU A 158 11.73 -11.43 7.86
N LEU A 159 11.09 -10.28 7.92
CA LEU A 159 10.72 -9.59 9.13
C LEU A 159 9.24 -9.26 9.06
N SER A 160 8.48 -9.63 10.11
CA SER A 160 7.05 -9.40 10.21
C SER A 160 6.72 -8.65 11.50
N ILE A 161 5.90 -7.60 11.39
CA ILE A 161 5.42 -6.79 12.52
C ILE A 161 3.91 -6.62 12.39
N VAL A 162 3.16 -6.87 13.48
CA VAL A 162 1.73 -6.55 13.56
C VAL A 162 1.54 -5.22 14.26
N VAL A 163 0.86 -4.29 13.61
CA VAL A 163 0.62 -2.93 14.10
C VAL A 163 -0.88 -2.72 14.34
N GLY A 164 -1.24 -2.30 15.56
CA GLY A 164 -2.64 -1.98 15.91
C GLY A 164 -3.63 -3.12 15.70
N GLN A 165 -3.18 -4.38 15.67
CA GLN A 165 -3.98 -5.58 15.38
C GLN A 165 -4.69 -5.57 14.01
N ARG A 166 -4.38 -4.61 13.14
CA ARG A 166 -5.03 -4.39 11.85
C ARG A 166 -4.08 -4.42 10.66
N PHE A 167 -2.80 -4.14 10.90
CA PHE A 167 -1.83 -4.06 9.83
C PHE A 167 -0.70 -5.07 10.06
N LEU A 168 -0.31 -5.73 8.98
CA LEU A 168 0.93 -6.51 8.91
C LEU A 168 1.94 -5.72 8.08
N VAL A 169 3.07 -5.42 8.66
CA VAL A 169 4.26 -4.96 7.94
C VAL A 169 5.16 -6.16 7.72
N LYS A 170 5.37 -6.51 6.46
CA LYS A 170 6.25 -7.59 6.03
C LYS A 170 7.43 -7.01 5.26
N ILE A 171 8.63 -7.38 5.64
CA ILE A 171 9.87 -6.98 4.97
C ILE A 171 10.60 -8.25 4.59
N SER A 172 10.73 -8.53 3.30
CA SER A 172 11.47 -9.68 2.78
C SER A 172 12.70 -9.20 2.01
N GLY A 173 13.79 -9.92 2.16
CA GLY A 173 15.05 -9.57 1.54
C GLY A 173 15.77 -10.76 0.92
N ASN A 174 16.42 -10.51 -0.21
CA ASN A 174 17.30 -11.43 -0.90
C ASN A 174 18.67 -10.77 -1.06
N ARG A 175 19.76 -11.50 -0.73
CA ARG A 175 21.15 -11.02 -0.66
C ARG A 175 21.30 -9.80 0.26
N VAL A 176 20.70 -9.89 1.43
CA VAL A 176 20.70 -8.82 2.44
C VAL A 176 21.12 -9.35 3.80
N SER A 177 21.63 -8.46 4.63
CA SER A 177 21.90 -8.76 6.04
C SER A 177 20.64 -8.61 6.90
N ARG A 178 20.68 -9.19 8.10
CA ARG A 178 19.66 -8.96 9.12
C ARG A 178 19.52 -7.47 9.48
N ASP A 179 20.63 -6.74 9.48
CA ASP A 179 20.66 -5.32 9.83
C ASP A 179 20.00 -4.46 8.75
N ASP A 180 20.10 -4.85 7.47
CA ASP A 180 19.36 -4.20 6.38
C ASP A 180 17.83 -4.31 6.61
N LEU A 181 17.32 -5.51 6.95
CA LEU A 181 15.89 -5.71 7.24
C LEU A 181 15.44 -4.85 8.44
N ILE A 182 16.26 -4.80 9.51
CA ILE A 182 15.96 -4.00 10.69
C ILE A 182 15.97 -2.51 10.36
N ALA A 183 16.91 -2.04 9.55
CA ALA A 183 17.00 -0.64 9.14
C ALA A 183 15.72 -0.20 8.39
N PHE A 184 15.23 -1.02 7.46
CA PHE A 184 13.96 -0.74 6.78
C PHE A 184 12.78 -0.75 7.73
N ALA A 185 12.73 -1.68 8.69
CA ALA A 185 11.70 -1.71 9.72
C ALA A 185 11.73 -0.45 10.59
N GLN A 186 12.90 0.04 10.97
CA GLN A 186 13.06 1.26 11.77
C GLN A 186 12.62 2.53 11.02
N ALA A 187 12.63 2.53 9.70
CA ALA A 187 12.22 3.68 8.89
C ALA A 187 10.70 3.88 8.79
N ILE A 188 9.89 2.91 9.26
CA ILE A 188 8.42 2.98 9.20
C ILE A 188 7.85 3.77 10.39
N ASP A 189 6.82 4.59 10.13
CA ASP A 189 6.03 5.26 11.15
C ASP A 189 4.87 4.37 11.62
N TYR A 190 5.11 3.57 12.65
CA TYR A 190 4.11 2.66 13.22
C TYR A 190 2.98 3.37 13.97
N GLU A 191 3.28 4.53 14.58
CA GLU A 191 2.29 5.30 15.32
C GLU A 191 1.27 5.92 14.37
N GLY A 192 1.75 6.50 13.28
CA GLY A 192 0.91 7.01 12.21
C GLY A 192 0.08 5.91 11.57
N LEU A 193 0.70 4.76 11.25
CA LEU A 193 0.03 3.61 10.66
C LEU A 193 -1.11 3.08 11.55
N ALA A 194 -0.89 2.98 12.86
CA ALA A 194 -1.90 2.52 13.82
C ALA A 194 -3.14 3.44 13.90
N LYS A 195 -3.02 4.71 13.51
CA LYS A 195 -4.10 5.72 13.55
C LYS A 195 -4.93 5.79 12.26
N ILE A 196 -4.54 5.08 11.21
CA ILE A 196 -5.34 5.03 9.97
C ILE A 196 -6.67 4.32 10.25
N ASN A 197 -7.75 4.98 9.85
CA ASN A 197 -9.13 4.46 9.88
C ASN A 197 -9.54 3.94 8.49
#